data_f1963bb0238e727f7acaf939b12f4d0e
#
_entry.id   f1963bb0238e727f7acaf939b12f4d0e
#
_cell.length_a   1.000
_cell.length_b   1.000
_cell.length_c   1.000
_cell.angle_alpha   90.00
_cell.angle_beta   90.00
_cell.angle_gamma   90.00
#
_symmetry.space_group_name_H-M   'P 1'
#
loop_
_entity.id
_entity.type
_entity.pdbx_description
1 polymer ?
#
loop_
_entity_poly.entity_id
_entity_poly.type
_entity_poly.pdbx_seq_one_letter_code
_entity_poly.pdbx_strand_id
1 'polypeptide(L)'
;MVTQVLKKEAGNMLPRPVRTMHRRGILRIALVLVTALILLCVRLGDLMLAKSEHYKELAYDLHTRERQLKAMRGEIQDRNGKVLAANRTVCTISVIHSQIKDADEVVSALSETLKMQPKDVQKKVEKITAREIIKTNVEKKVGDAIREMDLAGVKVDEDYKRYYPFGSLASKVLGFTGADNQGIIGLEVSYDEVLKGIGGSILTYTDAAGIELKNTAEQRVEPIAGNTLRLTMDWNIQSFVTQVCLELMEEKQANEVSCIVMNPQNGEIYAMANVPEFDLNRPFELPEGTTCESEEMRQDLLNKMWRNANVSDTYEPGSTFKTVTAAAALEAGVVTFKDTFSCPGFYIVEDRRIRCHKVSGHGSETFLQGIQNSCNPVFIQVGLRLGAERFYSYFEQFEILEKTGIDLPGEARTIMHDPKKIGEVELATISFGQSFQLTTLRLLTTISSFVNGGHTVVPHFGMAISSFDGTSTQKIAYPQGTHVLDEAVSAQMRECLESVVAEGGGNKAYIEGYRIGGKTATSEKLPRGTGKYISSFVGFAPADEPQVIIIMTVDEPQGIYYGGTIVAPKVKKIFENILPYLNL
;
A
#
# COMPACT_ATOMS: atom_id res chain seq x y z
N MET A 1 -117.54 -61.21 33.37
CA MET A 1 -117.99 -60.80 32.06
C MET A 1 -116.87 -59.99 31.46
N VAL A 2 -116.34 -60.46 30.45
CA VAL A 2 -115.73 -59.88 29.35
C VAL A 2 -114.25 -59.42 29.55
N THR A 3 -113.30 -60.15 29.24
CA THR A 3 -112.69 -60.64 28.02
C THR A 3 -112.13 -59.50 27.08
N GLN A 4 -110.88 -59.62 26.95
CA GLN A 4 -110.11 -59.21 25.75
C GLN A 4 -110.11 -57.74 25.30
N VAL A 5 -109.00 -57.18 25.26
CA VAL A 5 -108.17 -57.02 24.05
C VAL A 5 -106.80 -56.65 24.42
N LEU A 6 -105.91 -57.57 24.25
CA LEU A 6 -104.49 -57.33 24.11
C LEU A 6 -104.05 -57.57 22.66
N LYS A 7 -103.46 -56.65 22.05
CA LYS A 7 -102.40 -56.78 20.98
C LYS A 7 -102.25 -55.46 20.26
N LYS A 8 -101.17 -54.86 20.19
CA LYS A 8 -99.94 -55.05 19.50
C LYS A 8 -99.13 -53.78 19.61
N GLU A 9 -98.04 -53.79 20.23
CA GLU A 9 -96.94 -52.90 19.89
C GLU A 9 -95.70 -53.75 19.57
N ALA A 10 -95.41 -53.90 18.27
CA ALA A 10 -94.17 -54.47 17.78
C ALA A 10 -93.08 -53.42 17.85
N GLY A 11 -92.34 -53.47 18.94
CA GLY A 11 -91.12 -52.63 19.03
C GLY A 11 -90.09 -53.06 18.00
N ASN A 12 -89.60 -52.09 17.22
CA ASN A 12 -88.44 -52.22 16.40
C ASN A 12 -87.22 -52.53 17.28
N MET A 13 -86.86 -53.80 17.39
CA MET A 13 -85.57 -54.20 17.93
C MET A 13 -84.50 -53.96 16.84
N LEU A 14 -83.68 -52.93 17.03
CA LEU A 14 -82.43 -52.80 16.29
C LEU A 14 -81.64 -54.12 16.43
N PRO A 15 -81.10 -54.67 15.36
CA PRO A 15 -80.33 -55.90 15.41
C PRO A 15 -79.14 -55.72 16.37
N ARG A 16 -79.08 -56.54 17.44
CA ARG A 16 -77.93 -56.59 18.34
C ARG A 16 -76.75 -57.02 17.53
N PRO A 17 -75.70 -56.16 17.43
CA PRO A 17 -74.49 -56.48 16.64
C PRO A 17 -73.87 -57.76 17.22
N VAL A 18 -73.63 -58.72 16.31
CA VAL A 18 -73.07 -60.02 16.69
C VAL A 18 -71.71 -59.81 17.36
N ARG A 19 -71.45 -60.42 18.50
CA ARG A 19 -70.22 -60.29 19.31
C ARG A 19 -68.92 -60.41 18.48
N THR A 20 -68.95 -61.17 17.39
CA THR A 20 -67.88 -61.37 16.43
C THR A 20 -67.65 -60.14 15.55
N MET A 21 -68.67 -59.34 15.19
CA MET A 21 -68.50 -58.09 14.42
C MET A 21 -67.90 -57.01 15.30
N HIS A 22 -68.25 -56.90 16.55
CA HIS A 22 -67.62 -55.96 17.49
C HIS A 22 -66.17 -56.32 17.72
N ARG A 23 -65.80 -57.57 17.89
CA ARG A 23 -64.40 -58.01 18.02
C ARG A 23 -63.59 -57.71 16.78
N ARG A 24 -64.16 -57.91 15.58
CA ARG A 24 -63.47 -57.55 14.30
C ARG A 24 -63.31 -56.02 14.14
N GLY A 25 -64.32 -55.25 14.58
CA GLY A 25 -64.21 -53.78 14.60
C GLY A 25 -63.15 -53.28 15.55
N ILE A 26 -63.07 -53.78 16.76
CA ILE A 26 -62.05 -53.46 17.76
C ILE A 26 -60.67 -53.88 17.27
N LEU A 27 -60.55 -55.08 16.66
CA LEU A 27 -59.26 -55.53 16.07
C LEU A 27 -58.79 -54.63 14.92
N ARG A 28 -59.67 -54.12 14.04
CA ARG A 28 -59.33 -53.18 12.98
C ARG A 28 -58.86 -51.84 13.54
N ILE A 29 -59.58 -51.32 14.55
CA ILE A 29 -59.16 -50.06 15.21
C ILE A 29 -57.84 -50.26 15.94
N ALA A 30 -57.61 -51.34 16.64
CA ALA A 30 -56.37 -51.68 17.29
C ALA A 30 -55.21 -51.81 16.27
N LEU A 31 -55.48 -52.47 15.12
CA LEU A 31 -54.45 -52.57 14.03
C LEU A 31 -54.11 -51.22 13.46
N VAL A 32 -55.06 -50.31 13.22
CA VAL A 32 -54.78 -48.93 12.74
C VAL A 32 -54.00 -48.17 13.78
N LEU A 33 -54.32 -48.25 15.06
CA LEU A 33 -53.55 -47.57 16.12
C LEU A 33 -52.16 -48.12 16.26
N VAL A 34 -51.93 -49.43 16.18
CA VAL A 34 -50.61 -50.05 16.23
C VAL A 34 -49.79 -49.65 14.99
N THR A 35 -50.41 -49.64 13.80
CA THR A 35 -49.74 -49.21 12.58
C THR A 35 -49.33 -47.71 12.64
N ALA A 36 -50.27 -46.88 13.14
CA ALA A 36 -49.97 -45.45 13.36
C ALA A 36 -48.84 -45.27 14.39
N LEU A 37 -48.81 -46.04 15.46
CA LEU A 37 -47.75 -46.01 16.47
C LEU A 37 -46.40 -46.45 15.87
N ILE A 38 -46.36 -47.52 15.07
CA ILE A 38 -45.17 -48.00 14.39
C ILE A 38 -44.66 -46.92 13.43
N LEU A 39 -45.54 -46.31 12.62
CA LEU A 39 -45.13 -45.19 11.72
C LEU A 39 -44.57 -44.00 12.49
N LEU A 40 -45.15 -43.66 13.63
CA LEU A 40 -44.67 -42.62 14.53
C LEU A 40 -43.29 -42.96 15.10
N CYS A 41 -43.11 -44.21 15.57
CA CYS A 41 -41.79 -44.66 16.06
C CYS A 41 -40.74 -44.68 14.97
N VAL A 42 -41.06 -45.11 13.74
CA VAL A 42 -40.14 -45.07 12.59
C VAL A 42 -39.79 -43.64 12.24
N ARG A 43 -40.79 -42.72 12.23
CA ARG A 43 -40.56 -41.31 11.98
C ARG A 43 -39.70 -40.63 13.07
N LEU A 44 -39.97 -40.97 14.34
CA LEU A 44 -39.14 -40.51 15.45
C LEU A 44 -37.70 -41.04 15.33
N GLY A 45 -37.55 -42.32 14.98
CA GLY A 45 -36.24 -42.92 14.73
C GLY A 45 -35.49 -42.23 13.57
N ASP A 46 -36.17 -41.92 12.46
CA ASP A 46 -35.58 -41.14 11.34
C ASP A 46 -35.10 -39.76 11.81
N LEU A 47 -35.93 -39.04 12.57
CA LEU A 47 -35.62 -37.72 13.10
C LEU A 47 -34.48 -37.75 14.14
N MET A 48 -34.52 -38.73 15.07
CA MET A 48 -33.58 -38.79 16.21
C MET A 48 -32.26 -39.47 15.88
N LEU A 49 -32.19 -40.36 14.89
CA LEU A 49 -30.98 -41.11 14.54
C LEU A 49 -30.45 -40.69 13.18
N ALA A 50 -31.24 -40.77 12.11
CA ALA A 50 -30.76 -40.50 10.76
C ALA A 50 -30.56 -38.99 10.48
N LYS A 51 -31.43 -38.13 11.00
CA LYS A 51 -31.40 -36.68 10.76
C LYS A 51 -30.97 -35.88 11.99
N SER A 52 -30.48 -36.54 13.02
CA SER A 52 -30.08 -35.89 14.29
C SER A 52 -29.04 -34.82 14.09
N GLU A 53 -27.97 -35.09 13.32
CA GLU A 53 -26.91 -34.14 13.09
C GLU A 53 -27.41 -32.93 12.31
N HIS A 54 -28.19 -33.13 11.26
CA HIS A 54 -28.77 -32.03 10.49
C HIS A 54 -29.67 -31.09 11.34
N TYR A 55 -30.52 -31.68 12.21
CA TYR A 55 -31.36 -30.85 13.09
C TYR A 55 -30.56 -30.22 14.25
N LYS A 56 -29.47 -30.84 14.70
CA LYS A 56 -28.56 -30.22 15.66
C LYS A 56 -27.84 -29.03 15.03
N GLU A 57 -27.32 -29.14 13.78
CA GLU A 57 -26.73 -28.04 13.06
C GLU A 57 -27.73 -26.89 12.89
N LEU A 58 -28.94 -27.17 12.39
CA LEU A 58 -30.00 -26.16 12.26
C LEU A 58 -30.35 -25.49 13.60
N ALA A 59 -30.44 -26.25 14.67
CA ALA A 59 -30.71 -25.73 16.01
C ALA A 59 -29.52 -24.90 16.52
N TYR A 60 -28.31 -25.36 16.27
CA TYR A 60 -27.08 -24.62 16.61
C TYR A 60 -27.06 -23.27 15.90
N ASP A 61 -27.24 -23.25 14.56
CA ASP A 61 -27.26 -22.02 13.75
C ASP A 61 -28.39 -21.05 14.16
N LEU A 62 -29.53 -21.60 14.63
CA LEU A 62 -30.69 -20.82 15.07
C LEU A 62 -30.49 -20.22 16.47
N HIS A 63 -29.79 -20.94 17.34
CA HIS A 63 -29.61 -20.59 18.75
C HIS A 63 -28.24 -20.05 19.09
N THR A 64 -27.29 -19.99 18.14
CA THR A 64 -25.98 -19.42 18.36
C THR A 64 -25.75 -18.24 17.43
N ARG A 65 -25.07 -17.25 17.95
CA ARG A 65 -24.55 -16.11 17.18
C ARG A 65 -23.07 -15.95 17.45
N GLU A 66 -22.31 -16.07 16.38
CA GLU A 66 -20.89 -15.75 16.41
C GLU A 66 -20.70 -14.28 16.00
N ARG A 67 -20.05 -13.53 16.88
CA ARG A 67 -19.62 -12.16 16.62
C ARG A 67 -18.12 -12.11 16.56
N GLN A 68 -17.59 -11.68 15.43
CA GLN A 68 -16.16 -11.50 15.24
C GLN A 68 -15.66 -10.29 16.05
N LEU A 69 -14.58 -10.49 16.78
CA LEU A 69 -13.84 -9.44 17.47
C LEU A 69 -12.62 -9.06 16.61
N LYS A 70 -12.50 -7.79 16.25
CA LYS A 70 -11.32 -7.32 15.53
C LYS A 70 -10.10 -7.31 16.46
N ALA A 71 -8.97 -7.80 15.94
CA ALA A 71 -7.70 -7.65 16.64
C ALA A 71 -7.20 -6.20 16.53
N MET A 72 -6.46 -5.75 17.53
CA MET A 72 -5.67 -4.52 17.42
C MET A 72 -4.58 -4.74 16.36
N ARG A 73 -4.51 -3.83 15.39
CA ARG A 73 -3.46 -3.86 14.37
C ARG A 73 -2.13 -3.42 14.99
N GLY A 74 -1.03 -4.07 14.63
CA GLY A 74 0.30 -3.71 15.09
C GLY A 74 0.68 -2.27 14.72
N GLU A 75 1.54 -1.66 15.49
CA GLU A 75 2.06 -0.32 15.19
C GLU A 75 3.06 -0.35 14.04
N ILE A 76 3.16 0.77 13.32
CA ILE A 76 4.30 1.05 12.45
C ILE A 76 5.13 2.14 13.11
N GLN A 77 6.41 1.85 13.33
CA GLN A 77 7.34 2.75 14.00
C GLN A 77 8.51 3.09 13.08
N ASP A 78 9.06 4.29 13.21
CA ASP A 78 10.30 4.66 12.54
C ASP A 78 11.51 3.91 13.14
N ARG A 79 12.71 4.14 12.59
CA ARG A 79 13.94 3.48 13.06
C ARG A 79 14.27 3.76 14.52
N ASN A 80 13.80 4.89 15.07
CA ASN A 80 14.03 5.34 16.44
C ASN A 80 12.89 4.95 17.41
N GLY A 81 11.86 4.23 16.92
CA GLY A 81 10.70 3.82 17.70
C GLY A 81 9.58 4.85 17.78
N LYS A 82 9.64 5.91 16.95
CA LYS A 82 8.55 6.89 16.86
C LYS A 82 7.37 6.30 16.12
N VAL A 83 6.18 6.37 16.72
CA VAL A 83 4.96 5.76 16.16
C VAL A 83 4.46 6.57 14.96
N LEU A 84 4.41 5.94 13.80
CA LEU A 84 3.92 6.51 12.54
C LEU A 84 2.48 6.09 12.23
N ALA A 85 2.08 4.89 12.65
CA ALA A 85 0.71 4.40 12.56
C ALA A 85 0.35 3.60 13.82
N ALA A 86 -0.81 3.92 14.41
CA ALA A 86 -1.32 3.31 15.64
C ALA A 86 -2.81 3.00 15.53
N ASN A 87 -3.42 2.55 16.62
CA ASN A 87 -4.86 2.37 16.71
C ASN A 87 -5.45 3.41 17.65
N ARG A 88 -6.63 3.91 17.30
CA ARG A 88 -7.47 4.73 18.17
C ARG A 88 -8.72 3.93 18.53
N THR A 89 -9.02 3.84 19.81
CA THR A 89 -10.26 3.20 20.26
C THR A 89 -11.45 4.04 19.81
N VAL A 90 -12.40 3.40 19.17
CA VAL A 90 -13.67 3.95 18.69
C VAL A 90 -14.80 3.03 19.13
N CYS A 91 -16.05 3.45 18.92
CA CYS A 91 -17.22 2.65 19.20
C CYS A 91 -18.06 2.44 17.92
N THR A 92 -18.65 1.27 17.82
CA THR A 92 -19.72 0.97 16.86
C THR A 92 -21.04 0.94 17.58
N ILE A 93 -21.97 1.81 17.18
CA ILE A 93 -23.32 1.91 17.75
C ILE A 93 -24.26 1.11 16.87
N SER A 94 -25.01 0.20 17.48
CA SER A 94 -25.98 -0.64 16.79
C SER A 94 -27.24 -0.82 17.62
N VAL A 95 -28.32 -1.24 16.98
CA VAL A 95 -29.61 -1.49 17.63
C VAL A 95 -30.10 -2.89 17.33
N ILE A 96 -30.81 -3.47 18.29
CA ILE A 96 -31.53 -4.74 18.17
C ILE A 96 -33.01 -4.41 18.26
N HIS A 97 -33.71 -4.42 17.12
CA HIS A 97 -35.10 -3.98 17.00
C HIS A 97 -36.02 -4.67 18.03
N SER A 98 -35.90 -5.99 18.24
CA SER A 98 -36.73 -6.77 19.18
C SER A 98 -36.51 -6.39 20.66
N GLN A 99 -35.44 -5.65 20.99
CA GLN A 99 -35.13 -5.24 22.37
C GLN A 99 -35.48 -3.76 22.63
N ILE A 100 -35.84 -2.98 21.60
CA ILE A 100 -36.23 -1.58 21.74
C ILE A 100 -37.61 -1.50 22.39
N LYS A 101 -37.71 -0.76 23.49
CA LYS A 101 -38.97 -0.54 24.21
C LYS A 101 -39.69 0.73 23.76
N ASP A 102 -38.92 1.79 23.54
CA ASP A 102 -39.36 3.10 23.06
C ASP A 102 -38.49 3.53 21.88
N ALA A 103 -39.06 3.45 20.67
CA ALA A 103 -38.35 3.79 19.44
C ALA A 103 -38.10 5.31 19.31
N ASP A 104 -39.04 6.13 19.78
CA ASP A 104 -38.94 7.59 19.67
C ASP A 104 -37.85 8.12 20.60
N GLU A 105 -37.75 7.56 21.84
CA GLU A 105 -36.66 7.88 22.77
C GLU A 105 -35.28 7.53 22.16
N VAL A 106 -35.14 6.33 21.60
CA VAL A 106 -33.89 5.86 20.98
C VAL A 106 -33.53 6.71 19.77
N VAL A 107 -34.49 7.05 18.90
CA VAL A 107 -34.26 7.90 17.73
C VAL A 107 -33.82 9.30 18.15
N SER A 108 -34.49 9.91 19.14
CA SER A 108 -34.16 11.25 19.64
C SER A 108 -32.76 11.28 20.24
N ALA A 109 -32.46 10.38 21.18
CA ALA A 109 -31.18 10.33 21.87
C ALA A 109 -30.00 10.07 20.92
N LEU A 110 -30.13 9.08 20.00
CA LEU A 110 -29.07 8.77 19.04
C LEU A 110 -28.88 9.86 17.98
N SER A 111 -29.98 10.51 17.52
CA SER A 111 -29.88 11.59 16.54
C SER A 111 -29.11 12.80 17.09
N GLU A 112 -29.41 13.19 18.32
CA GLU A 112 -28.75 14.31 18.99
C GLU A 112 -27.27 14.00 19.26
N THR A 113 -27.00 12.85 19.90
CA THR A 113 -25.64 12.49 20.35
C THR A 113 -24.71 12.17 19.16
N LEU A 114 -25.21 11.51 18.12
CA LEU A 114 -24.42 11.16 16.93
C LEU A 114 -24.43 12.22 15.84
N LYS A 115 -25.17 13.32 16.04
CA LYS A 115 -25.37 14.40 15.04
C LYS A 115 -25.84 13.85 13.68
N MET A 116 -26.84 12.98 13.71
CA MET A 116 -27.45 12.36 12.53
C MET A 116 -28.86 12.90 12.31
N GLN A 117 -29.35 12.86 11.06
CA GLN A 117 -30.72 13.23 10.77
C GLN A 117 -31.70 12.22 11.42
N PRO A 118 -32.74 12.68 12.15
CA PRO A 118 -33.67 11.77 12.82
C PRO A 118 -34.31 10.74 11.88
N LYS A 119 -34.62 11.13 10.64
CA LYS A 119 -35.19 10.22 9.63
C LYS A 119 -34.26 9.05 9.27
N ASP A 120 -32.93 9.29 9.24
CA ASP A 120 -31.96 8.24 8.90
C ASP A 120 -31.80 7.26 10.08
N VAL A 121 -31.79 7.77 11.30
CA VAL A 121 -31.76 6.95 12.51
C VAL A 121 -33.04 6.14 12.63
N GLN A 122 -34.21 6.76 12.42
CA GLN A 122 -35.52 6.09 12.48
C GLN A 122 -35.60 4.92 11.49
N LYS A 123 -35.20 5.14 10.22
CA LYS A 123 -35.18 4.09 9.19
C LYS A 123 -34.36 2.88 9.59
N LYS A 124 -33.26 3.08 10.35
CA LYS A 124 -32.40 2.00 10.85
C LYS A 124 -32.99 1.34 12.10
N VAL A 125 -33.58 2.11 13.00
CA VAL A 125 -34.23 1.62 14.24
C VAL A 125 -35.46 0.75 13.93
N GLU A 126 -36.25 1.14 12.93
CA GLU A 126 -37.46 0.41 12.50
C GLU A 126 -37.16 -0.85 11.68
N LYS A 127 -35.92 -1.03 11.23
CA LYS A 127 -35.55 -2.19 10.42
C LYS A 127 -35.56 -3.47 11.24
N ILE A 128 -36.44 -4.42 10.87
CA ILE A 128 -36.55 -5.70 11.52
C ILE A 128 -35.38 -6.60 11.15
N THR A 129 -34.26 -6.38 11.82
CA THR A 129 -33.06 -7.20 11.71
C THR A 129 -32.59 -7.61 13.10
N ALA A 130 -31.84 -8.69 13.15
CA ALA A 130 -31.27 -9.16 14.40
C ALA A 130 -30.35 -8.10 15.07
N ARG A 131 -29.69 -7.30 14.26
CA ARG A 131 -28.85 -6.17 14.68
C ARG A 131 -28.61 -5.25 13.49
N GLU A 132 -28.84 -3.96 13.66
CA GLU A 132 -28.58 -2.93 12.63
C GLU A 132 -27.54 -1.94 13.14
N ILE A 133 -26.53 -1.67 12.30
CA ILE A 133 -25.48 -0.70 12.65
C ILE A 133 -25.99 0.72 12.35
N ILE A 134 -26.05 1.54 13.40
CA ILE A 134 -26.43 2.95 13.30
C ILE A 134 -25.22 3.76 12.78
N LYS A 135 -24.09 3.65 13.48
CA LYS A 135 -22.86 4.39 13.12
C LYS A 135 -21.62 3.66 13.60
N THR A 136 -20.60 3.60 12.74
CA THR A 136 -19.25 3.10 13.06
C THR A 136 -18.30 4.25 13.34
N ASN A 137 -17.11 3.97 13.89
CA ASN A 137 -16.05 4.95 14.14
C ASN A 137 -16.49 6.14 15.01
N VAL A 138 -17.39 5.90 15.96
CA VAL A 138 -17.81 6.90 16.95
C VAL A 138 -16.71 7.07 17.97
N GLU A 139 -16.41 8.33 18.36
CA GLU A 139 -15.41 8.59 19.39
C GLU A 139 -15.79 7.90 20.71
N LYS A 140 -14.79 7.35 21.42
CA LYS A 140 -15.01 6.61 22.67
C LYS A 140 -15.85 7.41 23.68
N LYS A 141 -15.57 8.71 23.87
CA LYS A 141 -16.34 9.59 24.77
C LYS A 141 -17.83 9.64 24.42
N VAL A 142 -18.16 9.67 23.13
CA VAL A 142 -19.54 9.70 22.66
C VAL A 142 -20.19 8.31 22.85
N GLY A 143 -19.42 7.24 22.58
CA GLY A 143 -19.87 5.87 22.83
C GLY A 143 -20.16 5.62 24.31
N ASP A 144 -19.28 6.06 25.20
CA ASP A 144 -19.46 5.93 26.65
C ASP A 144 -20.69 6.72 27.14
N ALA A 145 -20.92 7.93 26.62
CA ALA A 145 -22.13 8.70 26.92
C ALA A 145 -23.42 7.97 26.48
N ILE A 146 -23.42 7.34 25.29
CA ILE A 146 -24.57 6.53 24.84
C ILE A 146 -24.75 5.29 25.73
N ARG A 147 -23.67 4.67 26.19
CA ARG A 147 -23.72 3.52 27.11
C ARG A 147 -24.32 3.89 28.46
N GLU A 148 -24.00 5.08 28.98
CA GLU A 148 -24.54 5.60 30.24
C GLU A 148 -26.06 5.90 30.17
N MET A 149 -26.60 6.16 28.99
CA MET A 149 -28.05 6.36 28.80
C MET A 149 -28.87 5.06 29.00
N ASP A 150 -28.25 3.90 29.03
CA ASP A 150 -28.86 2.57 29.23
C ASP A 150 -30.13 2.32 28.38
N LEU A 151 -30.12 2.76 27.13
CA LEU A 151 -31.24 2.66 26.21
C LEU A 151 -31.51 1.20 25.82
N ALA A 152 -32.72 0.73 26.06
CA ALA A 152 -33.11 -0.65 25.75
C ALA A 152 -32.95 -0.92 24.23
N GLY A 153 -32.19 -1.98 23.89
CA GLY A 153 -31.94 -2.37 22.51
C GLY A 153 -30.80 -1.65 21.81
N VAL A 154 -30.17 -0.68 22.46
CA VAL A 154 -28.94 -0.03 21.96
C VAL A 154 -27.72 -0.79 22.45
N LYS A 155 -26.77 -1.06 21.55
CA LYS A 155 -25.50 -1.73 21.87
C LYS A 155 -24.34 -0.83 21.43
N VAL A 156 -23.35 -0.72 22.31
CA VAL A 156 -22.12 0.06 22.10
C VAL A 156 -20.95 -0.89 22.21
N ASP A 157 -20.36 -1.26 21.06
CA ASP A 157 -19.19 -2.11 21.02
C ASP A 157 -17.93 -1.27 20.85
N GLU A 158 -16.89 -1.61 21.57
CA GLU A 158 -15.57 -1.06 21.33
C GLU A 158 -14.98 -1.65 20.05
N ASP A 159 -14.33 -0.81 19.25
CA ASP A 159 -13.67 -1.16 18.00
C ASP A 159 -12.38 -0.33 17.89
N TYR A 160 -11.56 -0.64 16.91
CA TYR A 160 -10.31 0.06 16.65
C TYR A 160 -10.32 0.66 15.26
N LYS A 161 -9.93 1.94 15.17
CA LYS A 161 -9.68 2.62 13.91
C LYS A 161 -8.20 2.91 13.77
N ARG A 162 -7.64 2.63 12.59
CA ARG A 162 -6.26 3.02 12.27
C ARG A 162 -6.11 4.53 12.34
N TYR A 163 -5.01 4.99 12.93
CA TYR A 163 -4.72 6.39 13.16
C TYR A 163 -3.27 6.71 12.82
N TYR A 164 -3.07 7.78 12.07
CA TYR A 164 -1.76 8.25 11.60
C TYR A 164 -1.49 9.62 12.25
N PRO A 165 -0.61 9.67 13.28
CA PRO A 165 -0.38 10.87 14.08
C PRO A 165 0.12 12.08 13.27
N PHE A 166 0.81 11.82 12.15
CA PHE A 166 1.43 12.85 11.31
C PHE A 166 0.63 13.15 10.03
N GLY A 167 -0.62 12.71 9.95
CA GLY A 167 -1.54 13.03 8.86
C GLY A 167 -1.04 12.59 7.51
N SER A 168 -0.51 13.51 6.71
CA SER A 168 -0.07 13.25 5.34
C SER A 168 1.37 12.77 5.19
N LEU A 169 2.19 12.82 6.24
CA LEU A 169 3.62 12.49 6.14
C LEU A 169 3.83 11.05 5.65
N ALA A 170 4.60 10.88 4.57
CA ALA A 170 4.90 9.61 3.93
C ALA A 170 3.65 8.80 3.53
N SER A 171 2.57 9.48 3.14
CA SER A 171 1.27 8.86 2.89
C SER A 171 1.32 7.76 1.83
N LYS A 172 2.10 7.96 0.77
CA LYS A 172 2.26 7.01 -0.34
C LYS A 172 3.23 5.85 -0.02
N VAL A 173 3.93 5.93 1.11
CA VAL A 173 4.80 4.86 1.63
C VAL A 173 4.07 4.06 2.71
N LEU A 174 3.58 4.73 3.76
CA LEU A 174 2.86 4.06 4.84
C LEU A 174 1.60 3.37 4.31
N GLY A 175 0.83 4.08 3.49
CA GLY A 175 -0.45 3.59 3.04
C GLY A 175 -1.52 3.66 4.13
N PHE A 176 -2.68 3.08 3.85
CA PHE A 176 -3.82 3.10 4.76
C PHE A 176 -4.59 1.78 4.76
N THR A 177 -5.49 1.64 5.73
CA THR A 177 -6.35 0.46 5.90
C THR A 177 -7.77 0.72 5.45
N GLY A 178 -8.45 -0.33 5.00
CA GLY A 178 -9.89 -0.33 4.73
C GLY A 178 -10.73 -0.44 6.00
N ALA A 179 -12.06 -0.51 5.80
CA ALA A 179 -13.04 -0.62 6.88
C ALA A 179 -12.86 -1.90 7.72
N ASP A 180 -12.39 -2.97 7.10
CA ASP A 180 -12.18 -4.27 7.75
C ASP A 180 -10.77 -4.42 8.35
N ASN A 181 -10.06 -3.30 8.55
CA ASN A 181 -8.71 -3.25 9.11
C ASN A 181 -7.64 -3.94 8.24
N GLN A 182 -7.93 -4.24 6.97
CA GLN A 182 -6.98 -4.75 5.99
C GLN A 182 -6.18 -3.62 5.35
N GLY A 183 -4.91 -3.83 5.07
CA GLY A 183 -4.08 -2.90 4.31
C GLY A 183 -4.56 -2.75 2.86
N ILE A 184 -4.60 -1.52 2.34
CA ILE A 184 -5.06 -1.23 0.96
C ILE A 184 -3.88 -0.86 0.06
N ILE A 185 -3.00 0.01 0.50
CA ILE A 185 -1.79 0.43 -0.23
C ILE A 185 -0.59 0.53 0.71
N GLY A 186 0.60 0.74 0.16
CA GLY A 186 1.83 1.01 0.90
C GLY A 186 2.28 -0.14 1.80
N LEU A 187 3.00 0.19 2.86
CA LEU A 187 3.48 -0.79 3.84
C LEU A 187 2.34 -1.47 4.61
N GLU A 188 1.20 -0.78 4.76
CA GLU A 188 0.01 -1.38 5.38
C GLU A 188 -0.46 -2.64 4.64
N VAL A 189 -0.39 -2.66 3.30
CA VAL A 189 -0.75 -3.86 2.54
C VAL A 189 0.42 -4.84 2.42
N SER A 190 1.65 -4.36 2.24
CA SER A 190 2.82 -5.25 2.11
C SER A 190 3.07 -6.08 3.37
N TYR A 191 2.80 -5.51 4.54
CA TYR A 191 2.98 -6.16 5.84
C TYR A 191 1.65 -6.50 6.52
N ASP A 192 0.55 -6.65 5.74
CA ASP A 192 -0.77 -6.91 6.31
C ASP A 192 -0.81 -8.15 7.20
N GLU A 193 -0.18 -9.25 6.77
CA GLU A 193 -0.12 -10.50 7.54
C GLU A 193 0.59 -10.34 8.89
N VAL A 194 1.54 -9.42 8.99
CA VAL A 194 2.27 -9.11 10.24
C VAL A 194 1.44 -8.20 11.13
N LEU A 195 0.78 -7.21 10.52
CA LEU A 195 0.13 -6.11 11.23
C LEU A 195 -1.30 -6.45 11.69
N LYS A 196 -2.08 -7.23 10.92
CA LYS A 196 -3.54 -7.39 11.15
C LYS A 196 -3.91 -8.13 12.43
N GLY A 197 -3.00 -8.95 12.98
CA GLY A 197 -3.28 -9.82 14.11
C GLY A 197 -4.25 -10.97 13.76
N ILE A 198 -4.76 -11.63 14.78
CA ILE A 198 -5.74 -12.72 14.63
C ILE A 198 -7.01 -12.29 15.35
N GLY A 199 -8.12 -12.19 14.62
CA GLY A 199 -9.42 -11.85 15.19
C GLY A 199 -9.89 -12.90 16.21
N GLY A 200 -10.62 -12.43 17.22
CA GLY A 200 -11.32 -13.28 18.15
C GLY A 200 -12.79 -13.48 17.77
N SER A 201 -13.50 -14.24 18.55
CA SER A 201 -14.96 -14.40 18.39
C SER A 201 -15.68 -14.52 19.73
N ILE A 202 -16.93 -14.08 19.75
CA ILE A 202 -17.85 -14.27 20.85
C ILE A 202 -19.03 -15.10 20.34
N LEU A 203 -19.22 -16.28 20.92
CA LEU A 203 -20.35 -17.13 20.66
C LEU A 203 -21.37 -16.92 21.78
N THR A 204 -22.53 -16.33 21.43
CA THR A 204 -23.66 -16.13 22.35
C THR A 204 -24.81 -17.04 21.99
N TYR A 205 -25.54 -17.54 23.00
CA TYR A 205 -26.77 -18.32 22.80
C TYR A 205 -27.97 -17.39 22.77
N THR A 206 -28.84 -17.59 21.77
CA THR A 206 -30.05 -16.81 21.57
C THR A 206 -31.29 -17.71 21.63
N ASP A 207 -32.45 -17.14 22.02
CA ASP A 207 -33.73 -17.79 21.86
C ASP A 207 -34.20 -17.82 20.39
N ALA A 208 -35.33 -18.45 20.11
CA ALA A 208 -35.89 -18.53 18.76
C ALA A 208 -36.26 -17.15 18.15
N ALA A 209 -36.37 -16.10 18.97
CA ALA A 209 -36.57 -14.72 18.54
C ALA A 209 -35.26 -13.96 18.35
N GLY A 210 -34.11 -14.62 18.59
CA GLY A 210 -32.77 -14.03 18.47
C GLY A 210 -32.38 -13.14 19.65
N ILE A 211 -33.06 -13.27 20.80
CA ILE A 211 -32.73 -12.53 22.03
C ILE A 211 -31.65 -13.31 22.81
N GLU A 212 -30.58 -12.63 23.23
CA GLU A 212 -29.52 -13.24 24.03
C GLU A 212 -30.04 -13.77 25.35
N LEU A 213 -29.72 -15.04 25.66
CA LEU A 213 -30.11 -15.71 26.89
C LEU A 213 -29.22 -15.25 28.05
N LYS A 214 -29.76 -14.54 29.03
CA LYS A 214 -29.05 -13.87 30.12
C LYS A 214 -28.20 -14.76 31.04
N ASN A 215 -28.26 -16.08 30.96
CA ASN A 215 -27.60 -17.02 31.88
C ASN A 215 -26.89 -18.18 31.18
N THR A 216 -26.62 -18.07 29.87
CA THR A 216 -25.85 -19.07 29.14
C THR A 216 -24.39 -18.72 29.12
N ALA A 217 -23.51 -19.72 29.20
CA ALA A 217 -22.06 -19.50 29.12
C ALA A 217 -21.67 -18.89 27.76
N GLU A 218 -21.13 -17.69 27.78
CA GLU A 218 -20.56 -17.04 26.62
C GLU A 218 -19.19 -17.70 26.34
N GLN A 219 -19.01 -18.24 25.14
CA GLN A 219 -17.67 -18.70 24.72
C GLN A 219 -16.97 -17.54 24.01
N ARG A 220 -15.87 -17.10 24.59
CA ARG A 220 -15.09 -15.98 24.08
C ARG A 220 -13.69 -16.42 23.71
N VAL A 221 -13.30 -16.20 22.47
CA VAL A 221 -11.94 -16.32 21.98
C VAL A 221 -11.37 -14.91 21.88
N GLU A 222 -10.37 -14.61 22.70
CA GLU A 222 -9.76 -13.29 22.69
C GLU A 222 -8.95 -13.07 21.41
N PRO A 223 -9.01 -11.88 20.80
CA PRO A 223 -8.21 -11.55 19.65
C PRO A 223 -6.72 -11.43 20.04
N ILE A 224 -5.83 -11.82 19.13
CA ILE A 224 -4.39 -11.66 19.28
C ILE A 224 -3.98 -10.43 18.47
N ALA A 225 -3.40 -9.43 19.14
CA ALA A 225 -2.93 -8.21 18.50
C ALA A 225 -1.84 -8.50 17.45
N GLY A 226 -1.80 -7.68 16.40
CA GLY A 226 -0.76 -7.77 15.37
C GLY A 226 0.60 -7.32 15.88
N ASN A 227 1.65 -7.74 15.18
CA ASN A 227 3.02 -7.41 15.52
C ASN A 227 3.39 -5.99 15.07
N THR A 228 4.27 -5.34 15.82
CA THR A 228 4.80 -4.02 15.48
C THR A 228 5.87 -4.12 14.40
N LEU A 229 5.74 -3.31 13.36
CA LEU A 229 6.74 -3.17 12.29
C LEU A 229 7.61 -1.94 12.58
N ARG A 230 8.93 -2.15 12.69
CA ARG A 230 9.93 -1.08 12.76
C ARG A 230 10.53 -0.87 11.38
N LEU A 231 10.59 0.39 10.94
CA LEU A 231 11.08 0.79 9.64
C LEU A 231 12.53 1.29 9.68
N THR A 232 13.19 1.29 8.52
CA THR A 232 14.45 2.01 8.27
C THR A 232 14.25 3.51 8.15
N MET A 233 13.02 3.95 7.82
CA MET A 233 12.65 5.36 7.72
C MET A 233 12.97 6.11 9.02
N ASP A 234 13.54 7.29 8.89
CA ASP A 234 13.74 8.24 9.99
C ASP A 234 12.75 9.40 9.86
N TRP A 235 11.94 9.61 10.89
CA TRP A 235 10.91 10.64 10.87
C TRP A 235 11.48 12.06 10.68
N ASN A 236 12.65 12.36 11.27
CA ASN A 236 13.27 13.68 11.14
C ASN A 236 13.72 13.91 9.70
N ILE A 237 14.41 12.90 9.10
CA ILE A 237 14.86 12.97 7.70
C ILE A 237 13.64 13.06 6.76
N GLN A 238 12.64 12.20 6.95
CA GLN A 238 11.42 12.20 6.13
C GLN A 238 10.70 13.55 6.19
N SER A 239 10.53 14.12 7.38
CA SER A 239 9.83 15.41 7.56
C SER A 239 10.58 16.54 6.85
N PHE A 240 11.91 16.60 7.00
CA PHE A 240 12.73 17.62 6.38
C PHE A 240 12.74 17.50 4.85
N VAL A 241 12.89 16.26 4.33
CA VAL A 241 12.85 15.99 2.89
C VAL A 241 11.50 16.36 2.30
N THR A 242 10.40 15.99 2.95
CA THR A 242 9.03 16.34 2.53
C THR A 242 8.85 17.86 2.47
N GLN A 243 9.35 18.60 3.49
CA GLN A 243 9.30 20.05 3.50
C GLN A 243 10.06 20.66 2.32
N VAL A 244 11.29 20.18 2.04
CA VAL A 244 12.10 20.67 0.90
C VAL A 244 11.40 20.38 -0.43
N CYS A 245 10.76 19.22 -0.56
CA CYS A 245 9.99 18.88 -1.76
C CYS A 245 8.77 19.80 -1.94
N LEU A 246 8.04 20.10 -0.87
CA LEU A 246 6.89 21.03 -0.91
C LEU A 246 7.33 22.45 -1.28
N GLU A 247 8.40 22.96 -0.67
CA GLU A 247 8.99 24.25 -1.04
C GLU A 247 9.34 24.32 -2.54
N LEU A 248 9.98 23.29 -3.07
CA LEU A 248 10.36 23.24 -4.48
C LEU A 248 9.13 23.13 -5.39
N MET A 249 8.12 22.35 -5.01
CA MET A 249 6.88 22.22 -5.76
C MET A 249 6.16 23.57 -5.87
N GLU A 250 6.09 24.32 -4.78
CA GLU A 250 5.46 25.64 -4.73
C GLU A 250 6.28 26.67 -5.53
N GLU A 251 7.62 26.76 -5.30
CA GLU A 251 8.53 27.66 -6.01
C GLU A 251 8.48 27.47 -7.54
N LYS A 252 8.29 26.23 -7.99
CA LYS A 252 8.30 25.87 -9.40
C LYS A 252 6.93 25.62 -10.00
N GLN A 253 5.87 25.72 -9.19
CA GLN A 253 4.53 25.35 -9.63
C GLN A 253 4.52 24.01 -10.38
N ALA A 254 5.29 23.05 -9.85
CA ALA A 254 5.48 21.74 -10.44
C ALA A 254 4.27 20.85 -10.17
N ASN A 255 4.02 19.90 -11.06
CA ASN A 255 2.96 18.92 -10.86
C ASN A 255 3.27 17.98 -9.70
N GLU A 256 4.54 17.62 -9.56
CA GLU A 256 5.01 16.65 -8.58
C GLU A 256 6.51 16.88 -8.28
N VAL A 257 6.89 16.63 -7.03
CA VAL A 257 8.30 16.53 -6.63
C VAL A 257 8.48 15.23 -5.84
N SER A 258 9.48 14.45 -6.26
CA SER A 258 9.82 13.18 -5.61
C SER A 258 11.26 13.22 -5.10
N CYS A 259 11.51 12.59 -3.96
CA CYS A 259 12.85 12.46 -3.39
C CYS A 259 12.99 11.13 -2.64
N ILE A 260 14.10 10.43 -2.86
CA ILE A 260 14.49 9.23 -2.11
C ILE A 260 15.85 9.50 -1.45
N VAL A 261 15.96 9.18 -0.16
CA VAL A 261 17.19 9.18 0.62
C VAL A 261 17.45 7.76 1.11
N MET A 262 18.55 7.16 0.68
CA MET A 262 18.85 5.75 0.92
C MET A 262 20.30 5.55 1.34
N ASN A 263 20.60 4.52 2.10
CA ASN A 263 21.97 4.05 2.32
C ASN A 263 22.41 3.20 1.12
N PRO A 264 23.43 3.59 0.36
CA PRO A 264 23.87 2.83 -0.81
C PRO A 264 24.56 1.50 -0.46
N GLN A 265 24.97 1.29 0.80
CA GLN A 265 25.69 0.09 1.23
C GLN A 265 24.75 -1.10 1.51
N ASN A 266 23.53 -0.82 1.99
CA ASN A 266 22.62 -1.86 2.45
C ASN A 266 21.18 -1.74 1.91
N GLY A 267 20.81 -0.64 1.25
CA GLY A 267 19.48 -0.41 0.69
C GLY A 267 18.44 0.12 1.70
N GLU A 268 18.82 0.44 2.95
CA GLU A 268 17.90 1.08 3.90
C GLU A 268 17.41 2.43 3.39
N ILE A 269 16.09 2.60 3.26
CA ILE A 269 15.49 3.87 2.85
C ILE A 269 15.20 4.71 4.10
N TYR A 270 15.90 5.84 4.23
CA TYR A 270 15.73 6.78 5.33
C TYR A 270 14.56 7.72 5.13
N ALA A 271 14.27 8.08 3.87
CA ALA A 271 13.12 8.87 3.48
C ALA A 271 12.72 8.62 2.03
N MET A 272 11.43 8.68 1.77
CA MET A 272 10.86 8.69 0.42
C MET A 272 9.66 9.63 0.41
N ALA A 273 9.83 10.80 -0.18
CA ALA A 273 8.78 11.79 -0.37
C ALA A 273 8.26 11.77 -1.81
N ASN A 274 6.96 11.98 -1.97
CA ASN A 274 6.29 12.13 -3.27
C ASN A 274 5.12 13.10 -3.11
N VAL A 275 5.39 14.40 -3.26
CA VAL A 275 4.41 15.46 -3.05
C VAL A 275 3.72 15.84 -4.36
N PRO A 276 2.39 16.14 -4.34
CA PRO A 276 1.55 16.31 -3.16
C PRO A 276 1.21 15.00 -2.46
N GLU A 277 1.20 15.02 -1.13
CA GLU A 277 0.73 13.92 -0.30
C GLU A 277 -0.74 14.09 0.08
N PHE A 278 -1.38 13.08 0.70
CA PHE A 278 -2.78 13.10 1.14
C PHE A 278 -2.92 12.71 2.61
N ASP A 279 -4.00 13.12 3.28
CA ASP A 279 -4.24 12.78 4.69
C ASP A 279 -4.63 11.30 4.85
N LEU A 280 -3.76 10.52 5.48
CA LEU A 280 -3.96 9.09 5.76
C LEU A 280 -5.18 8.80 6.66
N ASN A 281 -5.61 9.77 7.47
CA ASN A 281 -6.81 9.63 8.29
C ASN A 281 -8.11 9.84 7.48
N ARG A 282 -7.99 10.41 6.26
CA ARG A 282 -9.09 10.69 5.32
C ARG A 282 -8.72 10.33 3.87
N PRO A 283 -8.29 9.08 3.62
CA PRO A 283 -7.65 8.70 2.35
C PRO A 283 -8.60 8.71 1.15
N PHE A 284 -9.91 8.75 1.36
CA PHE A 284 -10.93 8.77 0.32
C PHE A 284 -11.48 10.18 0.02
N GLU A 285 -10.92 11.22 0.66
CA GLU A 285 -11.26 12.61 0.39
C GLU A 285 -10.29 13.17 -0.67
N LEU A 286 -10.85 13.66 -1.77
CA LEU A 286 -10.08 14.35 -2.80
C LEU A 286 -9.68 15.74 -2.31
N PRO A 287 -8.58 16.33 -2.85
CA PRO A 287 -8.18 17.71 -2.53
C PRO A 287 -9.31 18.71 -2.77
N GLU A 288 -9.35 19.75 -1.94
CA GLU A 288 -10.34 20.82 -2.07
C GLU A 288 -10.35 21.43 -3.48
N GLY A 289 -11.54 21.70 -4.02
CA GLY A 289 -11.71 22.24 -5.37
C GLY A 289 -11.68 21.21 -6.49
N THR A 290 -11.45 19.91 -6.19
CA THR A 290 -11.51 18.85 -7.20
C THR A 290 -12.96 18.53 -7.53
N THR A 291 -13.35 18.71 -8.79
CA THR A 291 -14.68 18.33 -9.30
C THR A 291 -14.61 16.95 -9.93
N CYS A 292 -15.58 16.09 -9.64
CA CYS A 292 -15.76 14.81 -10.29
C CYS A 292 -17.22 14.64 -10.74
N GLU A 293 -17.42 14.23 -11.99
CA GLU A 293 -18.74 14.10 -12.61
C GLU A 293 -19.30 12.68 -12.50
N SER A 294 -18.44 11.70 -12.20
CA SER A 294 -18.82 10.29 -12.06
C SER A 294 -18.01 9.60 -10.95
N GLU A 295 -18.53 8.47 -10.44
CA GLU A 295 -17.80 7.65 -9.46
C GLU A 295 -16.56 7.01 -10.08
N GLU A 296 -16.58 6.68 -11.37
CA GLU A 296 -15.41 6.17 -12.10
C GLU A 296 -14.30 7.23 -12.13
N MET A 297 -14.61 8.47 -12.50
CA MET A 297 -13.66 9.59 -12.46
C MET A 297 -13.12 9.83 -11.06
N ARG A 298 -13.99 9.72 -10.04
CA ARG A 298 -13.58 9.84 -8.64
C ARG A 298 -12.56 8.76 -8.26
N GLN A 299 -12.81 7.50 -8.64
CA GLN A 299 -11.89 6.39 -8.37
C GLN A 299 -10.55 6.57 -9.07
N ASP A 300 -10.53 7.04 -10.32
CA ASP A 300 -9.30 7.33 -11.06
C ASP A 300 -8.47 8.43 -10.39
N LEU A 301 -9.13 9.49 -9.92
CA LEU A 301 -8.46 10.57 -9.18
C LEU A 301 -7.89 10.09 -7.85
N LEU A 302 -8.61 9.24 -7.11
CA LEU A 302 -8.11 8.61 -5.90
C LEU A 302 -6.91 7.71 -6.18
N ASN A 303 -6.97 6.85 -7.19
CA ASN A 303 -5.87 5.98 -7.59
C ASN A 303 -4.62 6.80 -7.96
N LYS A 304 -4.80 7.92 -8.66
CA LYS A 304 -3.72 8.86 -8.98
C LYS A 304 -3.14 9.52 -7.73
N MET A 305 -3.98 9.94 -6.79
CA MET A 305 -3.57 10.55 -5.53
C MET A 305 -2.75 9.59 -4.66
N TRP A 306 -3.12 8.30 -4.61
CA TRP A 306 -2.45 7.28 -3.82
C TRP A 306 -1.15 6.76 -4.43
N ARG A 307 -0.94 6.99 -5.72
CA ARG A 307 0.18 6.44 -6.48
C ARG A 307 1.52 7.02 -6.01
N ASN A 308 2.51 6.16 -5.78
CA ASN A 308 3.89 6.55 -5.48
C ASN A 308 4.73 6.53 -6.76
N ALA A 309 4.98 7.71 -7.31
CA ALA A 309 5.71 7.83 -8.57
C ALA A 309 7.16 7.34 -8.49
N ASN A 310 7.81 7.40 -7.32
CA ASN A 310 9.17 6.87 -7.16
C ASN A 310 9.28 5.38 -7.53
N VAL A 311 8.19 4.63 -7.36
CA VAL A 311 8.14 3.16 -7.48
C VAL A 311 7.32 2.74 -8.71
N SER A 312 6.22 3.46 -8.99
CA SER A 312 5.22 3.02 -9.95
C SER A 312 5.28 3.73 -11.31
N ASP A 313 5.95 4.88 -11.40
CA ASP A 313 6.05 5.66 -12.63
C ASP A 313 7.43 5.54 -13.26
N THR A 314 7.43 5.40 -14.59
CA THR A 314 8.66 5.33 -15.38
C THR A 314 8.85 6.62 -16.17
N TYR A 315 10.09 7.03 -16.31
CA TYR A 315 10.47 8.21 -17.10
C TYR A 315 11.80 8.00 -17.80
N GLU A 316 12.10 8.81 -18.80
CA GLU A 316 13.42 8.83 -19.43
C GLU A 316 14.42 9.53 -18.47
N PRO A 317 15.46 8.81 -17.97
CA PRO A 317 16.34 9.35 -16.92
C PRO A 317 17.25 10.50 -17.39
N GLY A 318 17.42 10.63 -18.70
CA GLY A 318 18.30 11.63 -19.27
C GLY A 318 19.74 11.51 -18.76
N SER A 319 20.39 12.65 -18.53
CA SER A 319 21.82 12.70 -18.22
C SER A 319 22.25 12.03 -16.92
N THR A 320 21.35 11.67 -16.00
CA THR A 320 21.71 10.84 -14.85
C THR A 320 22.09 9.43 -15.30
N PHE A 321 21.52 8.94 -16.39
CA PHE A 321 21.86 7.64 -16.97
C PHE A 321 23.26 7.60 -17.59
N LYS A 322 23.87 8.73 -17.86
CA LYS A 322 25.28 8.79 -18.32
C LYS A 322 26.25 8.16 -17.32
N THR A 323 25.88 8.10 -16.05
CA THR A 323 26.62 7.36 -15.02
C THR A 323 26.67 5.86 -15.33
N VAL A 324 25.55 5.30 -15.82
CA VAL A 324 25.46 3.88 -16.24
C VAL A 324 26.33 3.63 -17.46
N THR A 325 26.23 4.50 -18.46
CA THR A 325 27.05 4.38 -19.68
C THR A 325 28.55 4.52 -19.38
N ALA A 326 28.92 5.42 -18.46
CA ALA A 326 30.30 5.58 -18.04
C ALA A 326 30.83 4.35 -17.31
N ALA A 327 30.06 3.82 -16.34
CA ALA A 327 30.43 2.61 -15.61
C ALA A 327 30.60 1.42 -16.56
N ALA A 328 29.63 1.18 -17.46
CA ALA A 328 29.71 0.10 -18.44
C ALA A 328 30.91 0.22 -19.38
N ALA A 329 31.22 1.44 -19.84
CA ALA A 329 32.34 1.69 -20.77
C ALA A 329 33.72 1.55 -20.09
N LEU A 330 33.86 1.98 -18.84
CA LEU A 330 35.05 1.80 -18.02
C LEU A 330 35.27 0.33 -17.68
N GLU A 331 34.21 -0.38 -17.24
CA GLU A 331 34.24 -1.81 -16.93
C GLU A 331 34.63 -2.64 -18.16
N ALA A 332 34.10 -2.30 -19.33
CA ALA A 332 34.43 -2.94 -20.59
C ALA A 332 35.84 -2.61 -21.11
N GLY A 333 36.53 -1.65 -20.49
CA GLY A 333 37.84 -1.17 -20.93
C GLY A 333 37.86 -0.49 -22.31
N VAL A 334 36.69 -0.03 -22.82
CA VAL A 334 36.60 0.62 -24.15
C VAL A 334 36.94 2.11 -24.11
N VAL A 335 36.99 2.69 -22.90
CA VAL A 335 37.40 4.06 -22.66
C VAL A 335 38.20 4.19 -21.37
N THR A 336 39.05 5.23 -21.32
CA THR A 336 39.67 5.75 -20.10
C THR A 336 39.30 7.21 -19.91
N PHE A 337 39.45 7.77 -18.72
CA PHE A 337 39.20 9.21 -18.49
C PHE A 337 40.03 10.16 -19.33
N LYS A 338 41.16 9.68 -19.86
CA LYS A 338 42.10 10.47 -20.70
C LYS A 338 41.74 10.43 -22.18
N ASP A 339 40.88 9.54 -22.63
CA ASP A 339 40.43 9.47 -24.02
C ASP A 339 39.78 10.78 -24.43
N THR A 340 40.10 11.27 -25.63
CA THR A 340 39.63 12.56 -26.13
C THR A 340 38.53 12.38 -27.17
N PHE A 341 37.54 13.27 -27.11
CA PHE A 341 36.36 13.29 -27.96
C PHE A 341 36.10 14.69 -28.50
N SER A 342 35.39 14.77 -29.63
CA SER A 342 35.03 16.06 -30.24
C SER A 342 33.54 16.33 -30.08
N CYS A 343 33.19 17.54 -29.67
CA CYS A 343 31.81 18.02 -29.57
C CYS A 343 31.63 19.35 -30.32
N PRO A 344 31.23 19.34 -31.58
CA PRO A 344 30.90 20.55 -32.33
C PRO A 344 29.51 21.11 -32.04
N GLY A 345 28.82 20.63 -30.97
CA GLY A 345 27.47 20.99 -30.61
C GLY A 345 26.41 19.99 -31.08
N PHE A 346 26.80 18.97 -31.81
CA PHE A 346 25.94 17.87 -32.28
C PHE A 346 26.80 16.66 -32.67
N TYR A 347 26.12 15.51 -32.86
CA TYR A 347 26.69 14.31 -33.48
C TYR A 347 25.71 13.76 -34.52
N ILE A 348 26.23 13.22 -35.64
CA ILE A 348 25.42 12.65 -36.69
C ILE A 348 25.53 11.13 -36.59
N VAL A 349 24.38 10.46 -36.44
CA VAL A 349 24.26 9.00 -36.45
C VAL A 349 23.34 8.66 -37.61
N GLU A 350 23.83 7.93 -38.59
CA GLU A 350 23.11 7.69 -39.85
C GLU A 350 22.64 9.02 -40.48
N ASP A 351 21.35 9.24 -40.59
CA ASP A 351 20.74 10.48 -41.12
C ASP A 351 20.26 11.44 -40.02
N ARG A 352 20.48 11.11 -38.75
CA ARG A 352 19.97 11.85 -37.58
C ARG A 352 21.02 12.77 -36.99
N ARG A 353 20.66 14.04 -36.88
CA ARG A 353 21.49 15.04 -36.16
C ARG A 353 21.03 15.18 -34.72
N ILE A 354 21.78 14.60 -33.77
CA ILE A 354 21.53 14.65 -32.35
C ILE A 354 22.29 15.81 -31.72
N ARG A 355 21.58 16.73 -31.07
CA ARG A 355 22.18 17.98 -30.54
C ARG A 355 22.76 17.79 -29.13
N CYS A 356 23.85 18.50 -28.86
CA CYS A 356 24.30 18.75 -27.48
C CYS A 356 23.42 19.83 -26.83
N HIS A 357 23.32 19.82 -25.50
CA HIS A 357 22.66 20.91 -24.77
C HIS A 357 23.42 22.25 -24.97
N LYS A 358 24.77 22.22 -25.12
CA LYS A 358 25.58 23.35 -25.54
C LYS A 358 25.68 23.36 -27.07
N VAL A 359 24.81 24.13 -27.70
CA VAL A 359 24.66 24.16 -29.17
C VAL A 359 25.94 24.65 -29.87
N SER A 360 26.73 25.52 -29.21
CA SER A 360 28.04 25.97 -29.71
C SER A 360 29.15 24.91 -29.62
N GLY A 361 28.85 23.76 -28.99
CA GLY A 361 29.83 22.71 -28.74
C GLY A 361 30.74 22.93 -27.54
N HIS A 362 31.34 21.84 -27.08
CA HIS A 362 32.38 21.86 -26.03
C HIS A 362 33.81 21.87 -26.63
N GLY A 363 33.92 21.63 -27.94
CA GLY A 363 35.22 21.48 -28.61
C GLY A 363 35.82 20.08 -28.38
N SER A 364 37.14 20.04 -28.21
CA SER A 364 37.85 18.81 -27.82
C SER A 364 37.87 18.71 -26.30
N GLU A 365 37.37 17.61 -25.77
CA GLU A 365 37.30 17.35 -24.32
C GLU A 365 37.69 15.90 -24.01
N THR A 366 38.25 15.67 -22.82
CA THR A 366 38.50 14.32 -22.33
C THR A 366 37.21 13.66 -21.93
N PHE A 367 37.20 12.32 -21.75
CA PHE A 367 36.02 11.61 -21.26
C PHE A 367 35.56 12.14 -19.90
N LEU A 368 36.51 12.41 -18.98
CA LEU A 368 36.20 13.04 -17.68
C LEU A 368 35.49 14.40 -17.87
N GLN A 369 36.02 15.26 -18.72
CA GLN A 369 35.39 16.54 -19.03
C GLN A 369 34.01 16.37 -19.68
N GLY A 370 33.84 15.35 -20.54
CA GLY A 370 32.55 15.00 -21.15
C GLY A 370 31.50 14.60 -20.11
N ILE A 371 31.90 13.93 -19.00
CA ILE A 371 31.04 13.61 -17.87
C ILE A 371 30.72 14.87 -17.07
N GLN A 372 31.73 15.69 -16.72
CA GLN A 372 31.59 16.96 -15.99
C GLN A 372 30.67 17.94 -16.73
N ASN A 373 30.85 18.08 -18.04
CA ASN A 373 30.06 18.93 -18.93
C ASN A 373 28.73 18.28 -19.35
N SER A 374 28.48 17.01 -19.00
CA SER A 374 27.30 16.27 -19.46
C SER A 374 27.12 16.29 -20.99
N CYS A 375 28.18 16.11 -21.74
CA CYS A 375 28.23 16.25 -23.19
C CYS A 375 27.55 15.09 -23.93
N ASN A 376 26.46 15.32 -24.68
CA ASN A 376 25.78 14.27 -25.43
C ASN A 376 26.65 13.62 -26.51
N PRO A 377 27.39 14.40 -27.38
CA PRO A 377 28.27 13.83 -28.40
C PRO A 377 29.33 12.89 -27.83
N VAL A 378 29.89 13.16 -26.65
CA VAL A 378 30.84 12.25 -26.01
C VAL A 378 30.20 10.93 -25.68
N PHE A 379 29.03 10.98 -25.04
CA PHE A 379 28.31 9.75 -24.64
C PHE A 379 27.78 8.95 -25.82
N ILE A 380 27.36 9.59 -26.90
CA ILE A 380 27.02 8.91 -28.16
C ILE A 380 28.25 8.15 -28.69
N GLN A 381 29.41 8.77 -28.78
CA GLN A 381 30.63 8.12 -29.25
C GLN A 381 31.06 6.97 -28.34
N VAL A 382 30.93 7.13 -27.04
CA VAL A 382 31.22 6.06 -26.06
C VAL A 382 30.23 4.89 -26.19
N GLY A 383 28.94 5.17 -26.30
CA GLY A 383 27.92 4.12 -26.52
C GLY A 383 28.13 3.35 -27.82
N LEU A 384 28.45 4.04 -28.92
CA LEU A 384 28.76 3.41 -30.20
C LEU A 384 30.05 2.56 -30.13
N ARG A 385 31.08 2.99 -29.37
CA ARG A 385 32.29 2.17 -29.12
C ARG A 385 31.97 0.90 -28.33
N LEU A 386 31.07 0.98 -27.35
CA LEU A 386 30.62 -0.18 -26.56
C LEU A 386 29.85 -1.16 -27.42
N GLY A 387 29.00 -0.65 -28.33
CA GLY A 387 28.13 -1.44 -29.22
C GLY A 387 26.87 -1.93 -28.54
N ALA A 388 25.81 -2.16 -29.35
CA ALA A 388 24.47 -2.44 -28.82
C ALA A 388 24.41 -3.73 -27.99
N GLU A 389 25.01 -4.81 -28.45
CA GLU A 389 24.97 -6.12 -27.76
C GLU A 389 25.63 -6.05 -26.38
N ARG A 390 26.84 -5.46 -26.30
CA ARG A 390 27.57 -5.32 -25.04
C ARG A 390 26.87 -4.32 -24.12
N PHE A 391 26.33 -3.24 -24.68
CA PHE A 391 25.60 -2.25 -23.88
C PHE A 391 24.36 -2.87 -23.24
N TYR A 392 23.62 -3.70 -24.00
CA TYR A 392 22.45 -4.41 -23.47
C TYR A 392 22.83 -5.43 -22.40
N SER A 393 23.95 -6.17 -22.55
CA SER A 393 24.41 -7.10 -21.51
C SER A 393 24.72 -6.39 -20.18
N TYR A 394 25.12 -5.12 -20.20
CA TYR A 394 25.26 -4.31 -18.99
C TYR A 394 23.91 -3.90 -18.38
N PHE A 395 22.85 -3.74 -19.17
CA PHE A 395 21.51 -3.58 -18.59
C PHE A 395 21.09 -4.80 -17.79
N GLU A 396 21.42 -6.00 -18.24
CA GLU A 396 21.17 -7.24 -17.53
C GLU A 396 22.08 -7.38 -16.30
N GLN A 397 23.40 -7.16 -16.48
CA GLN A 397 24.39 -7.26 -15.41
C GLN A 397 24.10 -6.29 -14.26
N PHE A 398 23.70 -5.06 -14.54
CA PHE A 398 23.33 -4.05 -13.54
C PHE A 398 21.87 -4.19 -13.06
N GLU A 399 21.21 -5.26 -13.42
CA GLU A 399 19.82 -5.60 -13.06
C GLU A 399 18.80 -4.49 -13.43
N ILE A 400 19.08 -3.63 -14.44
CA ILE A 400 18.24 -2.48 -14.79
C ILE A 400 16.87 -2.91 -15.31
N LEU A 401 16.77 -4.08 -15.93
CA LEU A 401 15.54 -4.63 -16.51
C LEU A 401 14.63 -5.29 -15.48
N GLU A 402 15.16 -5.61 -14.29
CA GLU A 402 14.43 -6.29 -13.23
C GLU A 402 13.81 -5.31 -12.25
N LYS A 403 12.88 -5.79 -11.42
CA LYS A 403 12.36 -5.04 -10.28
C LYS A 403 13.42 -4.98 -9.18
N THR A 404 13.40 -3.89 -8.38
CA THR A 404 14.35 -3.73 -7.27
C THR A 404 14.07 -4.69 -6.11
N GLY A 405 12.84 -5.19 -6.00
CA GLY A 405 12.40 -6.02 -4.89
C GLY A 405 12.06 -5.22 -3.63
N ILE A 406 11.78 -3.91 -3.78
CA ILE A 406 11.30 -3.09 -2.67
C ILE A 406 10.04 -3.68 -2.03
N ASP A 407 9.92 -3.53 -0.73
CA ASP A 407 8.77 -3.95 0.07
C ASP A 407 7.54 -3.03 -0.02
N LEU A 408 7.41 -2.32 -1.15
CA LEU A 408 6.22 -1.56 -1.53
C LEU A 408 5.51 -2.20 -2.71
N PRO A 409 4.17 -2.15 -2.76
CA PRO A 409 3.40 -2.68 -3.89
C PRO A 409 3.50 -1.77 -5.12
N GLY A 410 3.21 -2.32 -6.30
CA GLY A 410 3.03 -1.55 -7.52
C GLY A 410 4.31 -1.12 -8.21
N GLU A 411 5.45 -1.77 -7.94
CA GLU A 411 6.71 -1.46 -8.62
C GLU A 411 6.61 -1.74 -10.12
N ALA A 412 6.91 -0.71 -10.92
CA ALA A 412 6.96 -0.80 -12.38
C ALA A 412 8.30 -1.37 -12.86
N ARG A 413 8.26 -2.08 -13.98
CA ARG A 413 9.47 -2.55 -14.67
C ARG A 413 10.01 -1.51 -15.63
N THR A 414 11.30 -1.57 -15.91
CA THR A 414 11.93 -0.80 -16.98
C THR A 414 11.29 -1.12 -18.34
N ILE A 415 10.97 -0.07 -19.10
CA ILE A 415 10.43 -0.17 -20.46
C ILE A 415 11.61 0.02 -21.42
N MET A 416 12.01 -1.04 -22.11
CA MET A 416 13.16 -1.08 -22.99
C MET A 416 12.80 -1.68 -24.34
N HIS A 417 13.54 -1.29 -25.39
CA HIS A 417 13.44 -1.89 -26.71
C HIS A 417 13.87 -3.38 -26.71
N ASP A 418 13.31 -4.14 -27.63
CA ASP A 418 13.83 -5.48 -27.96
C ASP A 418 15.31 -5.33 -28.40
N PRO A 419 16.26 -6.09 -27.82
CA PRO A 419 17.67 -6.00 -28.15
C PRO A 419 17.95 -6.10 -29.66
N LYS A 420 17.18 -6.91 -30.37
CA LYS A 420 17.31 -7.11 -31.83
C LYS A 420 16.88 -5.91 -32.67
N LYS A 421 16.21 -4.93 -32.06
CA LYS A 421 15.70 -3.72 -32.71
C LYS A 421 16.50 -2.47 -32.34
N ILE A 422 17.56 -2.61 -31.55
CA ILE A 422 18.43 -1.50 -31.19
C ILE A 422 19.41 -1.24 -32.33
N GLY A 423 19.11 -0.25 -33.16
CA GLY A 423 20.01 0.29 -34.17
C GLY A 423 21.00 1.29 -33.59
N GLU A 424 21.84 1.89 -34.46
CA GLU A 424 22.83 2.88 -34.03
C GLU A 424 22.17 4.14 -33.46
N VAL A 425 21.03 4.56 -33.99
CA VAL A 425 20.28 5.74 -33.52
C VAL A 425 19.69 5.50 -32.13
N GLU A 426 19.06 4.35 -31.91
CA GLU A 426 18.54 3.97 -30.59
C GLU A 426 19.69 3.86 -29.58
N LEU A 427 20.78 3.18 -29.93
CA LEU A 427 21.97 3.06 -29.07
C LEU A 427 22.53 4.43 -28.70
N ALA A 428 22.62 5.34 -29.65
CA ALA A 428 23.10 6.70 -29.45
C ALA A 428 22.20 7.44 -28.44
N THR A 429 20.88 7.31 -28.54
CA THR A 429 19.96 7.98 -27.61
C THR A 429 19.91 7.31 -26.24
N ILE A 430 19.97 5.99 -26.17
CA ILE A 430 20.06 5.23 -24.93
C ILE A 430 21.32 5.61 -24.16
N SER A 431 22.46 5.84 -24.84
CA SER A 431 23.73 6.15 -24.19
C SER A 431 23.73 7.44 -23.34
N PHE A 432 22.78 8.35 -23.57
CA PHE A 432 22.58 9.54 -22.73
C PHE A 432 21.22 9.58 -22.03
N GLY A 433 20.51 8.44 -21.94
CA GLY A 433 19.33 8.24 -21.11
C GLY A 433 18.00 8.60 -21.75
N GLN A 434 17.86 8.42 -23.07
CA GLN A 434 16.61 8.59 -23.81
C GLN A 434 16.20 7.30 -24.54
N SER A 435 14.97 7.25 -25.05
CA SER A 435 14.38 6.11 -25.78
C SER A 435 14.12 4.85 -24.95
N PHE A 436 14.15 4.94 -23.64
CA PHE A 436 13.71 3.91 -22.70
C PHE A 436 13.24 4.59 -21.40
N GLN A 437 12.55 3.85 -20.53
CA GLN A 437 12.04 4.42 -19.29
C GLN A 437 12.28 3.46 -18.12
N LEU A 438 12.60 4.04 -16.96
CA LEU A 438 12.76 3.31 -15.70
C LEU A 438 12.25 4.15 -14.52
N THR A 439 12.06 3.51 -13.37
CA THR A 439 11.62 4.20 -12.16
C THR A 439 12.75 4.99 -11.51
N THR A 440 12.41 6.03 -10.77
CA THR A 440 13.36 6.79 -9.95
C THR A 440 14.13 5.88 -8.99
N LEU A 441 13.43 4.91 -8.37
CA LEU A 441 14.03 3.94 -7.46
C LEU A 441 15.03 3.02 -8.18
N ARG A 442 14.67 2.47 -9.36
CA ARG A 442 15.58 1.60 -10.13
C ARG A 442 16.86 2.33 -10.51
N LEU A 443 16.74 3.58 -10.94
CA LEU A 443 17.92 4.40 -11.25
C LEU A 443 18.81 4.60 -10.02
N LEU A 444 18.21 4.92 -8.88
CA LEU A 444 18.95 5.14 -7.63
C LEU A 444 19.70 3.88 -7.18
N THR A 445 19.05 2.72 -7.17
CA THR A 445 19.68 1.44 -6.78
C THR A 445 20.79 1.04 -7.74
N THR A 446 20.62 1.29 -9.04
CA THR A 446 21.68 1.04 -10.03
C THR A 446 22.89 1.95 -9.79
N ILE A 447 22.69 3.26 -9.55
CA ILE A 447 23.80 4.18 -9.26
C ILE A 447 24.44 3.84 -7.90
N SER A 448 23.67 3.34 -6.93
CA SER A 448 24.23 2.88 -5.65
C SER A 448 25.30 1.81 -5.84
N SER A 449 25.08 0.86 -6.75
CA SER A 449 26.08 -0.18 -7.04
C SER A 449 27.37 0.37 -7.64
N PHE A 450 27.31 1.53 -8.27
CA PHE A 450 28.53 2.15 -8.84
C PHE A 450 29.38 2.92 -7.81
N VAL A 451 28.84 3.15 -6.62
CA VAL A 451 29.52 3.96 -5.60
C VAL A 451 29.77 3.21 -4.30
N ASN A 452 29.25 1.96 -4.17
CA ASN A 452 29.37 1.14 -2.96
C ASN A 452 30.37 -0.03 -3.05
N GLY A 453 31.25 -0.01 -4.07
CA GLY A 453 32.18 -1.13 -4.33
C GLY A 453 31.68 -2.15 -5.34
N GLY A 454 30.60 -1.89 -6.05
CA GLY A 454 30.12 -2.71 -7.17
C GLY A 454 29.04 -3.74 -6.81
N HIS A 455 28.31 -3.56 -5.71
CA HIS A 455 27.28 -4.50 -5.27
C HIS A 455 25.87 -3.95 -5.44
N THR A 456 24.94 -4.78 -5.94
CA THR A 456 23.52 -4.41 -5.94
C THR A 456 22.98 -4.37 -4.51
N VAL A 457 21.91 -3.60 -4.30
CA VAL A 457 21.22 -3.53 -3.00
C VAL A 457 19.71 -3.70 -3.21
N VAL A 458 19.06 -4.33 -2.25
CA VAL A 458 17.59 -4.40 -2.19
C VAL A 458 17.08 -3.22 -1.36
N PRO A 459 16.43 -2.22 -1.98
CA PRO A 459 15.87 -1.10 -1.23
C PRO A 459 14.72 -1.59 -0.36
N HIS A 460 14.63 -1.10 0.88
CA HIS A 460 13.62 -1.59 1.81
C HIS A 460 13.31 -0.60 2.93
N PHE A 461 12.10 -0.75 3.48
CA PHE A 461 11.64 -0.04 4.66
C PHE A 461 11.57 -0.92 5.91
N GLY A 462 11.25 -2.21 5.79
CA GLY A 462 11.14 -3.10 6.94
C GLY A 462 12.50 -3.35 7.60
N MET A 463 12.65 -3.00 8.88
CA MET A 463 13.86 -3.27 9.66
C MET A 463 13.70 -4.46 10.59
N ALA A 464 12.61 -4.47 11.36
CA ALA A 464 12.35 -5.51 12.35
C ALA A 464 10.85 -5.65 12.63
N ILE A 465 10.47 -6.85 13.07
CA ILE A 465 9.13 -7.18 13.55
C ILE A 465 9.25 -7.51 15.04
N SER A 466 8.46 -6.83 15.87
CA SER A 466 8.38 -7.09 17.31
C SER A 466 6.99 -7.59 17.67
N SER A 467 6.90 -8.57 18.60
CA SER A 467 5.60 -8.95 19.16
C SER A 467 4.92 -7.76 19.81
N PHE A 468 3.58 -7.79 19.89
CA PHE A 468 2.79 -6.70 20.46
C PHE A 468 3.22 -6.32 21.89
N ASP A 469 3.60 -7.30 22.69
CA ASP A 469 4.08 -7.13 24.08
C ASP A 469 5.57 -6.74 24.19
N GLY A 470 6.28 -6.62 23.07
CA GLY A 470 7.69 -6.28 23.02
C GLY A 470 8.65 -7.37 23.51
N THR A 471 8.15 -8.58 23.82
CA THR A 471 8.98 -9.67 24.36
C THR A 471 9.91 -10.30 23.34
N SER A 472 9.59 -10.24 22.08
CA SER A 472 10.41 -10.76 20.98
C SER A 472 10.58 -9.73 19.88
N THR A 473 11.77 -9.68 19.28
CA THR A 473 12.07 -8.85 18.12
C THR A 473 12.92 -9.66 17.14
N GLN A 474 12.46 -9.71 15.91
CA GLN A 474 13.15 -10.36 14.80
C GLN A 474 13.54 -9.33 13.75
N LYS A 475 14.83 -9.24 13.42
CA LYS A 475 15.30 -8.43 12.28
C LYS A 475 14.85 -9.07 10.97
N ILE A 476 14.43 -8.24 10.02
CA ILE A 476 14.13 -8.67 8.65
C ILE A 476 15.49 -8.79 7.92
N ALA A 477 15.72 -9.95 7.30
CA ALA A 477 16.93 -10.19 6.52
C ALA A 477 16.64 -9.97 5.03
N TYR A 478 17.53 -9.23 4.37
CA TYR A 478 17.49 -9.02 2.93
C TYR A 478 18.62 -9.78 2.24
N PRO A 479 18.45 -10.19 0.99
CA PRO A 479 19.52 -10.86 0.24
C PRO A 479 20.77 -9.98 0.15
N GLN A 480 21.92 -10.63 0.19
CA GLN A 480 23.17 -9.94 -0.14
C GLN A 480 23.18 -9.57 -1.62
N GLY A 481 23.66 -8.37 -1.93
CA GLY A 481 23.75 -7.89 -3.30
C GLY A 481 24.69 -8.69 -4.17
N THR A 482 24.39 -8.77 -5.44
CA THR A 482 25.23 -9.37 -6.48
C THR A 482 26.38 -8.40 -6.82
N HIS A 483 27.58 -8.92 -7.01
CA HIS A 483 28.71 -8.11 -7.51
C HIS A 483 28.54 -7.89 -9.02
N VAL A 484 28.41 -6.64 -9.43
CA VAL A 484 28.05 -6.24 -10.80
C VAL A 484 29.04 -5.29 -11.45
N LEU A 485 29.99 -4.75 -10.70
CA LEU A 485 30.99 -3.80 -11.17
C LEU A 485 32.30 -4.01 -10.39
N ASP A 486 33.45 -3.93 -11.06
CA ASP A 486 34.75 -3.99 -10.41
C ASP A 486 34.93 -2.86 -9.38
N GLU A 487 35.52 -3.17 -8.22
CA GLU A 487 35.75 -2.21 -7.14
C GLU A 487 36.61 -1.04 -7.58
N ALA A 488 37.62 -1.28 -8.46
CA ALA A 488 38.46 -0.24 -9.00
C ALA A 488 37.66 0.70 -9.92
N VAL A 489 36.71 0.19 -10.70
CA VAL A 489 35.81 1.01 -11.53
C VAL A 489 34.84 1.78 -10.63
N SER A 490 34.32 1.15 -9.57
CA SER A 490 33.51 1.84 -8.57
C SER A 490 34.25 3.03 -7.94
N ALA A 491 35.52 2.84 -7.55
CA ALA A 491 36.36 3.92 -7.03
C ALA A 491 36.54 5.06 -8.06
N GLN A 492 36.81 4.72 -9.32
CA GLN A 492 36.92 5.70 -10.41
C GLN A 492 35.57 6.44 -10.61
N MET A 493 34.44 5.78 -10.51
CA MET A 493 33.12 6.41 -10.62
C MET A 493 32.88 7.40 -9.47
N ARG A 494 33.27 7.09 -8.24
CA ARG A 494 33.15 8.00 -7.10
C ARG A 494 33.96 9.28 -7.34
N GLU A 495 35.25 9.15 -7.72
CA GLU A 495 36.12 10.29 -8.02
C GLU A 495 35.59 11.15 -9.18
N CYS A 496 35.12 10.49 -10.25
CA CYS A 496 34.57 11.18 -11.40
C CYS A 496 33.30 11.96 -11.03
N LEU A 497 32.37 11.36 -10.29
CA LEU A 497 31.12 12.02 -9.91
C LEU A 497 31.32 13.09 -8.85
N GLU A 498 32.35 13.00 -8.00
CA GLU A 498 32.80 14.08 -7.13
C GLU A 498 33.29 15.29 -7.96
N SER A 499 34.07 15.05 -9.00
CA SER A 499 34.54 16.13 -9.89
C SER A 499 33.40 16.85 -10.62
N VAL A 500 32.28 16.17 -10.91
CA VAL A 500 31.06 16.79 -11.47
C VAL A 500 30.47 17.84 -10.53
N VAL A 501 30.51 17.58 -9.21
CA VAL A 501 30.05 18.53 -8.20
C VAL A 501 31.09 19.61 -7.90
N ALA A 502 32.37 19.26 -7.85
CA ALA A 502 33.42 20.22 -7.57
C ALA A 502 33.64 21.23 -8.72
N GLU A 503 33.65 20.74 -9.95
CA GLU A 503 34.12 21.52 -11.12
C GLU A 503 33.08 21.56 -12.27
N GLY A 504 32.11 20.67 -12.28
CA GLY A 504 31.19 20.49 -13.39
C GLY A 504 29.81 21.11 -13.20
N GLY A 505 28.82 20.56 -13.93
CA GLY A 505 27.42 21.02 -13.94
C GLY A 505 26.64 20.77 -12.65
N GLY A 506 27.21 20.05 -11.68
CA GLY A 506 26.64 19.79 -10.36
C GLY A 506 27.08 20.76 -9.25
N ASN A 507 27.84 21.80 -9.57
CA ASN A 507 28.52 22.66 -8.61
C ASN A 507 27.60 23.36 -7.58
N LYS A 508 26.32 23.51 -7.88
CA LYS A 508 25.35 24.05 -6.92
C LYS A 508 24.99 23.08 -5.78
N ALA A 509 25.43 21.82 -5.85
CA ALA A 509 25.35 20.85 -4.76
C ALA A 509 26.65 20.83 -3.92
N TYR A 510 27.68 21.60 -4.26
CA TYR A 510 28.93 21.65 -3.51
C TYR A 510 28.71 22.21 -2.09
N ILE A 511 29.28 21.52 -1.10
CA ILE A 511 29.29 21.93 0.31
C ILE A 511 30.74 21.94 0.79
N GLU A 512 31.20 23.09 1.31
CA GLU A 512 32.53 23.20 1.87
C GLU A 512 32.72 22.25 3.06
N GLY A 513 33.82 21.52 3.06
CA GLY A 513 34.13 20.54 4.10
C GLY A 513 33.51 19.16 3.89
N TYR A 514 32.63 18.96 2.89
CA TYR A 514 32.06 17.68 2.55
C TYR A 514 32.40 17.24 1.14
N ARG A 515 32.76 15.98 0.98
CA ARG A 515 33.00 15.36 -0.33
C ARG A 515 31.67 14.83 -0.89
N ILE A 516 31.15 15.49 -1.92
CA ILE A 516 29.86 15.15 -2.52
C ILE A 516 30.07 14.79 -3.98
N GLY A 517 29.62 13.61 -4.38
CA GLY A 517 29.51 13.20 -5.77
C GLY A 517 28.10 13.34 -6.30
N GLY A 518 27.91 13.51 -7.61
CA GLY A 518 26.56 13.57 -8.15
C GLY A 518 26.47 13.85 -9.64
N LYS A 519 25.23 13.82 -10.16
CA LYS A 519 24.92 14.06 -11.58
C LYS A 519 23.54 14.71 -11.74
N THR A 520 23.51 15.73 -12.59
CA THR A 520 22.28 16.44 -12.98
C THR A 520 21.66 15.87 -14.24
N ALA A 521 20.33 15.97 -14.37
CA ALA A 521 19.63 15.73 -15.61
C ALA A 521 18.47 16.70 -15.83
N THR A 522 18.06 16.81 -17.09
CA THR A 522 16.85 17.48 -17.53
C THR A 522 16.36 16.73 -18.78
N SER A 523 15.24 16.09 -18.68
CA SER A 523 14.64 15.26 -19.74
C SER A 523 13.35 15.87 -20.22
N GLU A 524 13.17 15.99 -21.54
CA GLU A 524 11.90 16.40 -22.11
C GLU A 524 10.92 15.23 -22.06
N LYS A 525 9.69 15.47 -21.60
CA LYS A 525 8.65 14.45 -21.54
C LYS A 525 8.12 14.08 -22.93
N LEU A 526 7.62 12.86 -23.04
CA LEU A 526 6.91 12.42 -24.23
C LEU A 526 5.42 12.84 -24.18
N PRO A 527 4.82 13.25 -25.30
CA PRO A 527 5.45 13.49 -26.61
C PRO A 527 6.34 14.75 -26.59
N ARG A 528 7.46 14.70 -27.31
CA ARG A 528 8.41 15.81 -27.37
C ARG A 528 7.80 17.04 -28.06
N GLY A 529 8.38 18.21 -27.80
CA GLY A 529 7.91 19.49 -28.34
C GLY A 529 6.77 20.14 -27.56
N THR A 530 6.39 19.54 -26.41
CA THR A 530 5.37 20.12 -25.52
C THR A 530 5.90 21.16 -24.55
N GLY A 531 7.24 21.29 -24.44
CA GLY A 531 7.88 22.17 -23.47
C GLY A 531 7.81 21.67 -22.03
N LYS A 532 7.45 20.39 -21.82
CA LYS A 532 7.34 19.76 -20.52
C LYS A 532 8.60 18.95 -20.21
N TYR A 533 9.14 19.13 -19.02
CA TYR A 533 10.41 18.54 -18.61
C TYR A 533 10.30 17.83 -17.27
N ILE A 534 11.16 16.83 -17.07
CA ILE A 534 11.50 16.27 -15.75
C ILE A 534 12.94 16.68 -15.43
N SER A 535 13.11 17.37 -14.32
CA SER A 535 14.43 17.82 -13.84
C SER A 535 14.86 16.96 -12.67
N SER A 536 16.10 16.51 -12.66
CA SER A 536 16.59 15.63 -11.60
C SER A 536 18.04 15.89 -11.22
N PHE A 537 18.37 15.45 -10.02
CA PHE A 537 19.74 15.36 -9.51
C PHE A 537 19.87 14.11 -8.65
N VAL A 538 20.92 13.33 -8.87
CA VAL A 538 21.36 12.28 -7.98
C VAL A 538 22.67 12.71 -7.34
N GLY A 539 22.78 12.54 -6.01
CA GLY A 539 24.01 12.87 -5.27
C GLY A 539 24.25 11.88 -4.14
N PHE A 540 25.50 11.71 -3.75
CA PHE A 540 25.90 10.83 -2.65
C PHE A 540 27.02 11.48 -1.81
N ALA A 541 27.10 11.09 -0.57
CA ALA A 541 28.07 11.59 0.41
C ALA A 541 28.33 10.57 1.54
N PRO A 542 29.54 10.57 2.14
CA PRO A 542 30.79 11.13 1.61
C PRO A 542 31.22 10.46 0.31
N ALA A 543 31.94 11.13 -0.59
CA ALA A 543 32.29 10.56 -1.90
C ALA A 543 33.30 9.41 -1.82
N ASP A 544 34.13 9.36 -0.80
CA ASP A 544 35.11 8.29 -0.58
C ASP A 544 34.49 7.04 0.01
N GLU A 545 33.51 7.17 0.91
CA GLU A 545 32.79 6.07 1.55
C GLU A 545 31.29 6.42 1.65
N PRO A 546 30.53 6.30 0.56
CA PRO A 546 29.14 6.73 0.52
C PRO A 546 28.25 6.01 1.54
N GLN A 547 27.61 6.79 2.41
CA GLN A 547 26.65 6.33 3.42
C GLN A 547 25.23 6.83 3.13
N VAL A 548 25.13 7.87 2.29
CA VAL A 548 23.86 8.43 1.87
C VAL A 548 23.88 8.69 0.38
N ILE A 549 22.85 8.24 -0.32
CA ILE A 549 22.57 8.59 -1.71
C ILE A 549 21.16 9.18 -1.81
N ILE A 550 21.01 10.25 -2.57
CA ILE A 550 19.76 10.98 -2.75
C ILE A 550 19.46 11.11 -4.24
N ILE A 551 18.25 10.85 -4.64
CA ILE A 551 17.73 11.27 -5.94
C ILE A 551 16.51 12.15 -5.71
N MET A 552 16.44 13.28 -6.42
CA MET A 552 15.26 14.15 -6.43
C MET A 552 14.85 14.42 -7.87
N THR A 553 13.56 14.33 -8.13
CA THR A 553 12.94 14.61 -9.44
C THR A 553 11.84 15.65 -9.30
N VAL A 554 11.70 16.51 -10.31
CA VAL A 554 10.65 17.54 -10.38
C VAL A 554 9.94 17.41 -11.72
N ASP A 555 8.64 17.14 -11.66
CA ASP A 555 7.80 16.95 -12.84
C ASP A 555 7.17 18.27 -13.29
N GLU A 556 7.39 18.63 -14.54
CA GLU A 556 6.85 19.82 -15.22
C GLU A 556 7.09 21.15 -14.45
N PRO A 557 8.34 21.46 -14.01
CA PRO A 557 8.64 22.72 -13.36
C PRO A 557 8.41 23.89 -14.31
N GLN A 558 7.85 25.00 -13.80
CA GLN A 558 7.62 26.21 -14.56
C GLN A 558 8.82 27.17 -14.54
N GLY A 559 9.01 27.90 -15.63
CA GLY A 559 10.12 28.86 -15.78
C GLY A 559 11.48 28.16 -16.00
N ILE A 560 12.47 28.42 -15.15
CA ILE A 560 13.78 27.74 -15.22
C ILE A 560 13.61 26.29 -14.77
N TYR A 561 13.99 25.35 -15.63
CA TYR A 561 13.75 23.91 -15.47
C TYR A 561 15.04 23.05 -15.44
N TYR A 562 16.23 23.65 -15.46
CA TYR A 562 17.47 22.85 -15.46
C TYR A 562 17.75 22.21 -14.09
N GLY A 563 17.96 20.88 -14.05
CA GLY A 563 18.19 20.11 -12.81
C GLY A 563 19.34 20.66 -11.96
N GLY A 564 20.44 21.04 -12.58
CA GLY A 564 21.59 21.69 -11.89
C GLY A 564 21.23 23.07 -11.30
N THR A 565 20.17 23.71 -11.76
CA THR A 565 19.76 25.05 -11.29
C THR A 565 18.68 24.95 -10.20
N ILE A 566 17.72 24.05 -10.31
CA ILE A 566 16.58 24.02 -9.41
C ILE A 566 16.63 22.85 -8.41
N VAL A 567 17.22 21.69 -8.80
CA VAL A 567 17.23 20.48 -7.96
C VAL A 567 18.52 20.38 -7.13
N ALA A 568 19.69 20.58 -7.74
CA ALA A 568 20.98 20.46 -7.03
C ALA A 568 21.05 21.32 -5.75
N PRO A 569 20.57 22.59 -5.71
CA PRO A 569 20.56 23.39 -4.47
C PRO A 569 19.65 22.81 -3.39
N LYS A 570 18.54 22.15 -3.76
CA LYS A 570 17.63 21.53 -2.79
C LYS A 570 18.22 20.25 -2.21
N VAL A 571 18.90 19.44 -3.02
CA VAL A 571 19.65 18.27 -2.54
C VAL A 571 20.82 18.71 -1.65
N LYS A 572 21.52 19.81 -2.00
CA LYS A 572 22.50 20.45 -1.10
C LYS A 572 21.89 20.74 0.27
N LYS A 573 20.73 21.43 0.31
CA LYS A 573 20.01 21.76 1.54
C LYS A 573 19.67 20.51 2.36
N ILE A 574 19.33 19.40 1.71
CA ILE A 574 19.09 18.13 2.39
C ILE A 574 20.40 17.59 2.97
N PHE A 575 21.49 17.52 2.23
CA PHE A 575 22.79 17.06 2.73
C PHE A 575 23.27 17.89 3.91
N GLU A 576 23.20 19.22 3.84
CA GLU A 576 23.58 20.14 4.94
C GLU A 576 22.85 19.85 6.24
N ASN A 577 21.61 19.32 6.16
CA ASN A 577 20.81 18.96 7.31
C ASN A 577 21.10 17.54 7.81
N ILE A 578 21.14 16.56 6.88
CA ILE A 578 21.17 15.16 7.28
C ILE A 578 22.56 14.59 7.57
N LEU A 579 23.63 15.12 6.93
CA LEU A 579 25.00 14.61 7.17
C LEU A 579 25.44 14.82 8.62
N PRO A 580 25.31 16.04 9.21
CA PRO A 580 25.60 16.22 10.63
C PRO A 580 24.70 15.41 11.55
N TYR A 581 23.42 15.24 11.19
CA TYR A 581 22.46 14.43 11.95
C TYR A 581 22.87 12.95 11.99
N LEU A 582 23.43 12.42 10.91
CA LEU A 582 23.94 11.05 10.80
C LEU A 582 25.38 10.88 11.31
N ASN A 583 26.02 11.96 11.80
CA ASN A 583 27.41 12.01 12.21
C ASN A 583 28.39 11.65 11.07
N LEU A 584 28.12 12.12 9.87
CA LEU A 584 28.91 11.92 8.64
C LEU A 584 29.69 13.17 8.29
#